data_c3c9118a5f3fbc5d2e23390ac6371343
#
_entry.id   c3c9118a5f3fbc5d2e23390ac6371343
#
_cell.length_a   1.000
_cell.length_b   1.000
_cell.length_c   1.000
_cell.angle_alpha   90.00
_cell.angle_beta   90.00
_cell.angle_gamma   90.00
#
_symmetry.space_group_name_H-M   'P 1'
#
loop_
_entity.id
_entity.type
_entity.pdbx_description
1 polymer ?
#
loop_
_entity_poly.entity_id
_entity_poly.type
_entity_poly.pdbx_seq_one_letter_code
_entity_poly.pdbx_strand_id
1 'polypeptide(L)'
;MSELTASIVMNLTGNFELQARRNGRALGSFSRDSNQQLSRVRRSAQSVGQALDSMGNRYTGMLAGVAATYGATQAIIESGKLDKRLIQIQQTAGATAEQVDTLRAHLHTMSQETGQSMDALLSGFDSLVQSGQGWEQALITIGAINPAMVVTGAQADVLAAALGVAAEAFEFDLSQPKLAVSLIDQMTVAGRKGNAELEDLSGVFARIGVNAKTAGLSFSDTLGFVERLSLIERNPERLSTLADSTLRLFTNNNYMQNAAKATGVKFYDAEGERRSAFDVIDDIAEQYRQLENDQQR
;
A
#
# COMPACT_ATOMS: atom_id res chain seq x y z
N MET A 1 7.08 -38.43 -1.10
CA MET A 1 7.27 -37.02 -1.54
C MET A 1 6.33 -36.63 -2.71
N SER A 2 5.54 -37.54 -3.23
CA SER A 2 4.61 -37.29 -4.36
C SER A 2 3.21 -36.77 -3.98
N GLU A 3 2.78 -36.89 -2.74
CA GLU A 3 1.43 -36.44 -2.33
C GLU A 3 1.35 -34.95 -2.01
N LEU A 4 2.45 -34.32 -1.55
CA LEU A 4 2.46 -32.89 -1.25
C LEU A 4 2.44 -32.01 -2.54
N THR A 5 3.08 -32.50 -3.60
CA THR A 5 3.12 -31.81 -4.89
C THR A 5 1.77 -31.88 -5.60
N ALA A 6 1.07 -33.02 -5.51
CA ALA A 6 -0.25 -33.21 -6.10
C ALA A 6 -1.34 -32.33 -5.43
N SER A 7 -1.25 -32.09 -4.12
CA SER A 7 -2.22 -31.24 -3.41
C SER A 7 -2.05 -29.74 -3.72
N ILE A 8 -0.83 -29.28 -3.97
CA ILE A 8 -0.55 -27.91 -4.38
C ILE A 8 -1.05 -27.63 -5.80
N VAL A 9 -0.88 -28.59 -6.71
CA VAL A 9 -1.32 -28.48 -8.12
C VAL A 9 -2.83 -28.51 -8.25
N MET A 10 -3.55 -29.37 -7.49
CA MET A 10 -5.01 -29.41 -7.53
C MET A 10 -5.68 -28.15 -6.99
N ASN A 11 -5.06 -27.42 -6.08
CA ASN A 11 -5.58 -26.13 -5.58
C ASN A 11 -5.39 -24.96 -6.55
N LEU A 12 -4.46 -25.05 -7.48
CA LEU A 12 -4.20 -24.00 -8.46
C LEU A 12 -5.15 -24.03 -9.68
N THR A 13 -5.69 -25.20 -10.05
CA THR A 13 -6.48 -25.34 -11.29
C THR A 13 -7.97 -25.62 -11.10
N GLY A 14 -8.40 -26.09 -9.90
CA GLY A 14 -9.75 -26.63 -9.74
C GLY A 14 -10.83 -25.67 -9.23
N ASN A 15 -10.48 -24.50 -8.67
CA ASN A 15 -11.43 -23.70 -7.90
C ASN A 15 -11.40 -22.18 -8.16
N PHE A 16 -10.75 -21.71 -9.23
CA PHE A 16 -10.60 -20.28 -9.46
C PHE A 16 -11.96 -19.56 -9.57
N GLU A 17 -12.88 -20.11 -10.34
CA GLU A 17 -14.22 -19.53 -10.54
C GLU A 17 -15.10 -19.63 -9.29
N LEU A 18 -15.02 -20.73 -8.55
CA LEU A 18 -15.73 -20.95 -7.29
C LEU A 18 -15.15 -20.09 -6.14
N GLN A 19 -13.84 -19.90 -6.10
CA GLN A 19 -13.19 -19.02 -5.13
C GLN A 19 -13.40 -17.54 -5.47
N ALA A 20 -13.38 -17.15 -6.75
CA ALA A 20 -13.73 -15.80 -7.18
C ALA A 20 -15.18 -15.44 -6.79
N ARG A 21 -16.13 -16.36 -6.96
CA ARG A 21 -17.53 -16.19 -6.54
C ARG A 21 -17.70 -16.23 -5.02
N ARG A 22 -16.92 -17.02 -4.27
CA ARG A 22 -16.89 -17.01 -2.79
C ARG A 22 -16.23 -15.74 -2.26
N ASN A 23 -15.17 -15.28 -2.91
CA ASN A 23 -14.48 -14.03 -2.56
C ASN A 23 -15.36 -12.81 -2.87
N GLY A 24 -16.13 -12.81 -3.96
CA GLY A 24 -17.14 -11.80 -4.27
C GLY A 24 -18.25 -11.72 -3.20
N ARG A 25 -18.66 -12.85 -2.63
CA ARG A 25 -19.65 -12.87 -1.51
C ARG A 25 -19.02 -12.47 -0.19
N ALA A 26 -17.76 -12.84 0.08
CA ALA A 26 -17.01 -12.40 1.26
C ALA A 26 -16.68 -10.91 1.20
N LEU A 27 -16.41 -10.36 0.02
CA LEU A 27 -16.28 -8.91 -0.21
C LEU A 27 -17.61 -8.18 0.03
N GLY A 28 -18.74 -8.78 -0.35
CA GLY A 28 -20.07 -8.23 -0.11
C GLY A 28 -20.51 -8.23 1.38
N SER A 29 -20.07 -9.22 2.18
CA SER A 29 -20.30 -9.23 3.63
C SER A 29 -19.32 -8.30 4.36
N PHE A 30 -18.07 -8.26 3.90
CA PHE A 30 -17.05 -7.36 4.42
C PHE A 30 -17.37 -5.88 4.14
N SER A 31 -17.94 -5.57 2.97
CA SER A 31 -18.44 -4.21 2.66
C SER A 31 -19.50 -3.74 3.65
N ARG A 32 -20.28 -4.66 4.24
CA ARG A 32 -21.29 -4.33 5.26
C ARG A 32 -20.67 -4.12 6.65
N ASP A 33 -19.67 -4.92 7.02
CA ASP A 33 -18.96 -4.78 8.30
C ASP A 33 -17.96 -3.60 8.26
N SER A 34 -17.32 -3.36 7.11
CA SER A 34 -16.49 -2.17 6.87
C SER A 34 -17.31 -0.88 6.93
N ASN A 35 -18.55 -0.87 6.45
CA ASN A 35 -19.43 0.30 6.58
C ASN A 35 -19.74 0.69 8.05
N GLN A 36 -19.73 -0.27 8.98
CA GLN A 36 -19.84 0.05 10.41
C GLN A 36 -18.53 0.60 10.99
N GLN A 37 -17.38 0.09 10.55
CA GLN A 37 -16.08 0.63 10.95
C GLN A 37 -15.78 1.95 10.22
N LEU A 38 -16.15 2.07 8.94
CA LEU A 38 -16.09 3.33 8.17
C LEU A 38 -16.96 4.43 8.80
N SER A 39 -18.06 4.08 9.52
CA SER A 39 -18.83 5.08 10.26
C SER A 39 -18.06 5.67 11.44
N ARG A 40 -17.07 4.97 11.98
CA ARG A 40 -16.15 5.49 13.02
C ARG A 40 -15.04 6.33 12.38
N VAL A 41 -14.45 5.86 11.28
CA VAL A 41 -13.45 6.61 10.48
C VAL A 41 -14.09 7.85 9.85
N ARG A 42 -15.36 7.77 9.40
CA ARG A 42 -16.12 8.92 8.89
C ARG A 42 -16.39 9.97 9.97
N ARG A 43 -16.59 9.56 11.23
CA ARG A 43 -16.67 10.49 12.37
C ARG A 43 -15.32 11.12 12.68
N SER A 44 -14.22 10.37 12.61
CA SER A 44 -12.86 10.91 12.74
C SER A 44 -12.50 11.87 11.59
N ALA A 45 -12.85 11.52 10.34
CA ALA A 45 -12.62 12.40 9.19
C ALA A 45 -13.54 13.64 9.19
N GLN A 46 -14.75 13.53 9.73
CA GLN A 46 -15.65 14.68 9.95
C GLN A 46 -15.20 15.55 11.12
N SER A 47 -14.61 14.95 12.18
CA SER A 47 -14.03 15.72 13.28
C SER A 47 -12.74 16.44 12.84
N VAL A 48 -11.95 15.84 11.94
CA VAL A 48 -10.82 16.51 11.30
C VAL A 48 -11.28 17.68 10.42
N GLY A 49 -12.33 17.51 9.62
CA GLY A 49 -12.90 18.60 8.82
C GLY A 49 -13.51 19.72 9.68
N GLN A 50 -14.18 19.37 10.78
CA GLN A 50 -14.72 20.34 11.72
C GLN A 50 -13.65 20.98 12.61
N ALA A 51 -12.55 20.27 12.88
CA ALA A 51 -11.38 20.84 13.56
C ALA A 51 -10.68 21.87 12.65
N LEU A 52 -10.59 21.62 11.35
CA LEU A 52 -10.09 22.59 10.36
C LEU A 52 -10.90 23.89 10.36
N ASP A 53 -12.24 23.79 10.38
CA ASP A 53 -13.13 24.96 10.40
C ASP A 53 -13.10 25.72 11.75
N SER A 54 -12.80 25.00 12.86
CA SER A 54 -12.77 25.60 14.19
C SER A 54 -11.40 26.13 14.62
N MET A 55 -10.32 25.75 13.93
CA MET A 55 -8.93 26.15 14.27
C MET A 55 -8.59 27.58 13.88
N GLY A 56 -9.35 28.22 12.98
CA GLY A 56 -9.12 29.60 12.60
C GLY A 56 -9.19 30.62 13.76
N ASN A 57 -9.75 30.25 14.92
CA ASN A 57 -10.00 31.20 16.01
C ASN A 57 -9.45 30.82 17.40
N ARG A 58 -8.72 29.72 17.59
CA ARG A 58 -8.31 29.28 18.94
C ARG A 58 -6.81 29.26 19.26
N TYR A 59 -5.95 29.47 18.28
CA TYR A 59 -4.50 29.24 18.45
C TYR A 59 -3.71 30.40 19.07
N THR A 60 -4.25 31.60 19.16
CA THR A 60 -3.57 32.75 19.79
C THR A 60 -3.50 32.69 21.31
N GLY A 61 -4.24 31.80 21.97
CA GLY A 61 -4.33 31.72 23.43
C GLY A 61 -3.46 30.68 24.14
N MET A 62 -2.90 29.70 23.43
CA MET A 62 -2.29 28.51 24.07
C MET A 62 -0.76 28.54 24.20
N LEU A 63 -0.10 29.51 23.59
CA LEU A 63 1.38 29.68 23.66
C LEU A 63 1.88 30.39 24.94
N ALA A 64 0.99 30.85 25.82
CA ALA A 64 1.36 31.66 26.98
C ALA A 64 1.47 30.92 28.32
N GLY A 65 1.30 29.62 28.42
CA GLY A 65 1.14 29.02 29.75
C GLY A 65 1.64 27.61 29.97
N VAL A 66 2.87 27.23 29.63
CA VAL A 66 3.52 26.06 30.29
C VAL A 66 5.02 26.30 30.45
N ALA A 67 5.34 27.00 31.51
CA ALA A 67 6.67 26.94 32.13
C ALA A 67 6.51 26.16 33.45
N ALA A 68 7.23 25.08 33.57
CA ALA A 68 7.79 24.37 34.74
C ALA A 68 7.44 22.86 34.76
N THR A 69 8.34 22.01 34.68
CA THR A 69 9.25 21.32 35.59
C THR A 69 9.61 19.91 35.10
N TYR A 70 10.88 19.60 35.10
CA TYR A 70 11.60 18.30 35.15
C TYR A 70 11.25 17.13 34.18
N GLY A 71 10.32 17.22 33.26
CA GLY A 71 10.19 16.35 32.09
C GLY A 71 10.61 17.06 30.79
N ALA A 72 11.00 18.31 30.90
CA ALA A 72 11.10 19.24 29.77
C ALA A 72 12.31 19.01 28.84
N THR A 73 13.37 18.36 29.29
CA THR A 73 14.59 18.25 28.47
C THR A 73 14.42 17.26 27.30
N GLN A 74 13.79 16.12 27.50
CA GLN A 74 13.51 15.19 26.39
C GLN A 74 12.42 15.74 25.45
N ALA A 75 11.34 16.30 25.99
CA ALA A 75 10.30 16.93 25.21
C ALA A 75 10.81 18.13 24.39
N ILE A 76 11.75 18.92 24.91
CA ILE A 76 12.40 20.03 24.20
C ILE A 76 13.30 19.50 23.08
N ILE A 77 14.03 18.42 23.30
CA ILE A 77 14.91 17.83 22.28
C ILE A 77 14.08 17.20 21.14
N GLU A 78 13.01 16.50 21.47
CA GLU A 78 12.09 15.91 20.48
C GLU A 78 11.33 16.99 19.70
N SER A 79 10.86 18.04 20.39
CA SER A 79 10.27 19.21 19.74
C SER A 79 11.26 19.90 18.78
N GLY A 80 12.51 20.07 19.19
CA GLY A 80 13.55 20.67 18.34
C GLY A 80 13.90 19.81 17.11
N LYS A 81 13.84 18.49 17.21
CA LYS A 81 14.02 17.59 16.06
C LYS A 81 12.83 17.68 15.09
N LEU A 82 11.62 17.67 15.64
CA LEU A 82 10.40 17.84 14.86
C LEU A 82 10.39 19.17 14.10
N ASP A 83 10.73 20.26 14.77
CA ASP A 83 10.82 21.60 14.18
C ASP A 83 11.82 21.64 13.02
N LYS A 84 12.99 21.04 13.22
CA LYS A 84 14.00 20.94 12.16
C LYS A 84 13.49 20.17 10.95
N ARG A 85 12.82 19.06 11.16
CA ARG A 85 12.23 18.26 10.06
C ARG A 85 11.11 19.01 9.36
N LEU A 86 10.24 19.69 10.08
CA LEU A 86 9.19 20.53 9.51
C LEU A 86 9.77 21.65 8.62
N ILE A 87 10.85 22.30 9.05
CA ILE A 87 11.55 23.30 8.25
C ILE A 87 12.17 22.66 6.99
N GLN A 88 12.74 21.47 7.11
CA GLN A 88 13.28 20.74 5.95
C GLN A 88 12.17 20.43 4.92
N ILE A 89 11.05 19.91 5.38
CA ILE A 89 9.89 19.61 4.51
C ILE A 89 9.33 20.92 3.91
N GLN A 90 9.28 22.00 4.67
CA GLN A 90 8.90 23.31 4.16
C GLN A 90 9.76 23.73 2.96
N GLN A 91 11.07 23.57 3.07
CA GLN A 91 12.01 23.94 2.01
C GLN A 91 11.92 23.03 0.80
N THR A 92 11.79 21.71 1.01
CA THR A 92 11.74 20.72 -0.07
C THR A 92 10.41 20.73 -0.82
N ALA A 93 9.32 20.94 -0.11
CA ALA A 93 7.96 21.01 -0.68
C ALA A 93 7.56 22.41 -1.15
N GLY A 94 8.35 23.46 -0.86
CA GLY A 94 8.00 24.84 -1.16
C GLY A 94 6.79 25.35 -0.37
N ALA A 95 6.54 24.80 0.82
CA ALA A 95 5.38 25.11 1.63
C ALA A 95 5.52 26.46 2.36
N THR A 96 4.39 27.10 2.64
CA THR A 96 4.34 28.32 3.46
C THR A 96 4.48 27.99 4.96
N ALA A 97 4.86 28.97 5.78
CA ALA A 97 4.90 28.80 7.23
C ALA A 97 3.52 28.40 7.80
N GLU A 98 2.44 28.97 7.27
CA GLU A 98 1.06 28.66 7.67
C GLU A 98 0.69 27.20 7.36
N GLN A 99 1.13 26.67 6.21
CA GLN A 99 0.93 25.25 5.88
C GLN A 99 1.68 24.33 6.85
N VAL A 100 2.91 24.70 7.24
CA VAL A 100 3.70 23.95 8.23
C VAL A 100 3.06 23.94 9.61
N ASP A 101 2.53 25.09 10.05
CA ASP A 101 1.81 25.19 11.32
C ASP A 101 0.52 24.35 11.32
N THR A 102 -0.18 24.37 10.20
CA THR A 102 -1.36 23.51 9.97
C THR A 102 -1.00 22.03 10.02
N LEU A 103 0.06 21.61 9.33
CA LEU A 103 0.57 20.23 9.38
C LEU A 103 0.91 19.82 10.81
N ARG A 104 1.67 20.65 11.55
CA ARG A 104 2.02 20.40 12.95
C ARG A 104 0.78 20.15 13.81
N ALA A 105 -0.23 20.99 13.67
CA ALA A 105 -1.48 20.87 14.41
C ALA A 105 -2.23 19.58 14.08
N HIS A 106 -2.26 19.21 12.81
CA HIS A 106 -2.86 17.93 12.34
C HIS A 106 -2.13 16.72 12.92
N LEU A 107 -0.81 16.69 12.81
CA LEU A 107 0.01 15.61 13.35
C LEU A 107 -0.19 15.48 14.86
N HIS A 108 -0.29 16.59 15.58
CA HIS A 108 -0.54 16.59 17.03
C HIS A 108 -1.91 15.98 17.35
N THR A 109 -2.96 16.38 16.64
CA THR A 109 -4.31 15.85 16.83
C THR A 109 -4.35 14.34 16.53
N MET A 110 -3.79 13.92 15.40
CA MET A 110 -3.72 12.51 15.04
C MET A 110 -2.93 11.68 16.06
N SER A 111 -1.81 12.22 16.56
CA SER A 111 -1.01 11.60 17.61
C SER A 111 -1.80 11.40 18.90
N GLN A 112 -2.58 12.39 19.32
CA GLN A 112 -3.43 12.29 20.52
C GLN A 112 -4.57 11.28 20.36
N GLU A 113 -5.18 11.22 19.17
CA GLU A 113 -6.33 10.34 18.92
C GLU A 113 -5.91 8.87 18.80
N THR A 114 -4.71 8.60 18.30
CA THR A 114 -4.28 7.25 17.91
C THR A 114 -3.09 6.71 18.70
N GLY A 115 -2.41 7.56 19.47
CA GLY A 115 -1.20 7.18 20.19
C GLY A 115 0.04 7.03 19.31
N GLN A 116 -0.05 7.34 18.02
CA GLN A 116 1.10 7.32 17.10
C GLN A 116 2.01 8.50 17.37
N SER A 117 3.33 8.33 17.21
CA SER A 117 4.27 9.43 17.37
C SER A 117 4.13 10.44 16.23
N MET A 118 4.26 11.72 16.54
CA MET A 118 4.28 12.79 15.53
C MET A 118 5.39 12.58 14.51
N ASP A 119 6.53 12.02 14.92
CA ASP A 119 7.67 11.75 14.04
C ASP A 119 7.35 10.65 13.02
N ALA A 120 6.66 9.58 13.41
CA ALA A 120 6.20 8.53 12.51
C ALA A 120 5.21 9.08 11.48
N LEU A 121 4.22 9.87 11.93
CA LEU A 121 3.24 10.50 11.05
C LEU A 121 3.91 11.50 10.08
N LEU A 122 4.89 12.26 10.57
CA LEU A 122 5.67 13.18 9.74
C LEU A 122 6.51 12.43 8.69
N SER A 123 7.06 11.25 9.04
CA SER A 123 7.77 10.41 8.07
C SER A 123 6.85 9.95 6.94
N GLY A 124 5.62 9.54 7.26
CA GLY A 124 4.63 9.20 6.25
C GLY A 124 4.26 10.39 5.36
N PHE A 125 4.02 11.55 5.96
CA PHE A 125 3.74 12.78 5.21
C PHE A 125 4.89 13.15 4.26
N ASP A 126 6.12 13.11 4.75
CA ASP A 126 7.32 13.39 3.95
C ASP A 126 7.46 12.41 2.79
N SER A 127 7.21 11.12 3.00
CA SER A 127 7.19 10.09 1.96
C SER A 127 6.16 10.39 0.87
N LEU A 128 4.96 10.85 1.23
CA LEU A 128 3.92 11.24 0.27
C LEU A 128 4.35 12.45 -0.58
N VAL A 129 4.91 13.47 0.05
CA VAL A 129 5.43 14.67 -0.66
C VAL A 129 6.59 14.28 -1.58
N GLN A 130 7.51 13.43 -1.13
CA GLN A 130 8.62 12.95 -1.96
C GLN A 130 8.15 12.09 -3.14
N SER A 131 7.03 11.40 -3.02
CA SER A 131 6.39 10.68 -4.13
C SER A 131 5.63 11.57 -5.12
N GLY A 132 5.72 12.90 -4.96
CA GLY A 132 5.12 13.88 -5.87
C GLY A 132 3.71 14.31 -5.53
N GLN A 133 3.16 13.90 -4.39
CA GLN A 133 1.84 14.36 -3.97
C GLN A 133 1.85 15.82 -3.54
N GLY A 134 0.80 16.56 -3.91
CA GLY A 134 0.60 17.92 -3.43
C GLY A 134 0.36 17.96 -1.92
N TRP A 135 0.66 19.10 -1.28
CA TRP A 135 0.56 19.30 0.17
C TRP A 135 -0.79 18.87 0.77
N GLU A 136 -1.89 19.34 0.20
CA GLU A 136 -3.25 19.01 0.66
C GLU A 136 -3.57 17.51 0.48
N GLN A 137 -3.12 16.94 -0.61
CA GLN A 137 -3.29 15.53 -0.92
C GLN A 137 -2.53 14.65 0.10
N ALA A 138 -1.29 15.03 0.43
CA ALA A 138 -0.49 14.35 1.45
C ALA A 138 -1.13 14.45 2.84
N LEU A 139 -1.72 15.61 3.21
CA LEU A 139 -2.46 15.78 4.46
C LEU A 139 -3.68 14.84 4.55
N ILE A 140 -4.44 14.74 3.48
CA ILE A 140 -5.60 13.85 3.41
C ILE A 140 -5.16 12.39 3.51
N THR A 141 -4.11 12.04 2.79
CA THR A 141 -3.60 10.66 2.73
C THR A 141 -3.02 10.21 4.06
N ILE A 142 -2.25 11.05 4.78
CA ILE A 142 -1.73 10.69 6.10
C ILE A 142 -2.85 10.50 7.12
N GLY A 143 -3.94 11.26 7.01
CA GLY A 143 -5.15 11.06 7.81
C GLY A 143 -5.82 9.70 7.56
N ALA A 144 -5.77 9.19 6.33
CA ALA A 144 -6.28 7.85 5.99
C ALA A 144 -5.35 6.73 6.47
N ILE A 145 -4.04 6.94 6.47
CA ILE A 145 -3.02 6.00 6.95
C ILE A 145 -3.06 5.82 8.47
N ASN A 146 -3.30 6.90 9.21
CA ASN A 146 -3.20 6.92 10.67
C ASN A 146 -4.04 5.84 11.39
N PRO A 147 -5.32 5.59 11.07
CA PRO A 147 -6.08 4.49 11.67
C PRO A 147 -5.53 3.10 11.31
N ALA A 148 -4.98 2.92 10.11
CA ALA A 148 -4.41 1.65 9.69
C ALA A 148 -3.16 1.31 10.50
N MET A 149 -2.31 2.29 10.81
CA MET A 149 -1.15 2.12 11.71
C MET A 149 -1.55 1.59 13.08
N VAL A 150 -2.63 2.13 13.65
CA VAL A 150 -3.14 1.70 14.98
C VAL A 150 -3.58 0.24 14.96
N VAL A 151 -4.27 -0.17 13.91
CA VAL A 151 -4.88 -1.51 13.84
C VAL A 151 -3.86 -2.58 13.45
N THR A 152 -2.91 -2.25 12.61
CA THR A 152 -1.98 -3.22 12.00
C THR A 152 -0.55 -3.13 12.52
N GLY A 153 -0.17 -2.02 13.14
CA GLY A 153 1.21 -1.73 13.54
C GLY A 153 2.12 -1.32 12.39
N ALA A 154 1.59 -1.22 11.16
CA ALA A 154 2.38 -0.86 9.98
C ALA A 154 2.94 0.57 10.07
N GLN A 155 4.13 0.79 9.52
CA GLN A 155 4.80 2.09 9.54
C GLN A 155 4.18 3.06 8.51
N ALA A 156 4.10 4.33 8.88
CA ALA A 156 3.46 5.36 8.06
C ALA A 156 4.14 5.58 6.71
N ASP A 157 5.46 5.57 6.68
CA ASP A 157 6.26 5.77 5.46
C ASP A 157 6.11 4.61 4.47
N VAL A 158 5.98 3.38 4.97
CA VAL A 158 5.74 2.21 4.12
C VAL A 158 4.35 2.26 3.48
N LEU A 159 3.32 2.59 4.27
CA LEU A 159 1.95 2.76 3.75
C LEU A 159 1.87 3.95 2.78
N ALA A 160 2.55 5.04 3.11
CA ALA A 160 2.63 6.23 2.26
C ALA A 160 3.30 5.93 0.92
N ALA A 161 4.42 5.19 0.92
CA ALA A 161 5.10 4.78 -0.31
C ALA A 161 4.20 3.90 -1.18
N ALA A 162 3.48 2.95 -0.60
CA ALA A 162 2.54 2.10 -1.33
C ALA A 162 1.39 2.89 -1.96
N LEU A 163 0.81 3.84 -1.21
CA LEU A 163 -0.24 4.72 -1.73
C LEU A 163 0.31 5.70 -2.79
N GLY A 164 1.53 6.20 -2.63
CA GLY A 164 2.20 7.02 -3.63
C GLY A 164 2.34 6.29 -4.96
N VAL A 165 2.83 5.04 -4.92
CA VAL A 165 2.93 4.19 -6.11
C VAL A 165 1.54 3.84 -6.68
N ALA A 166 0.53 3.62 -5.82
CA ALA A 166 -0.83 3.38 -6.28
C ALA A 166 -1.40 4.59 -7.02
N ALA A 167 -1.20 5.80 -6.49
CA ALA A 167 -1.65 7.04 -7.13
C ALA A 167 -0.96 7.26 -8.48
N GLU A 168 0.36 7.14 -8.52
CA GLU A 168 1.15 7.42 -9.73
C GLU A 168 0.93 6.35 -10.80
N ALA A 169 1.10 5.06 -10.46
CA ALA A 169 1.05 3.98 -11.44
C ALA A 169 -0.37 3.65 -11.90
N PHE A 170 -1.37 3.76 -11.01
CA PHE A 170 -2.76 3.38 -11.33
C PHE A 170 -3.70 4.59 -11.45
N GLU A 171 -3.15 5.80 -11.46
CA GLU A 171 -3.88 7.05 -11.69
C GLU A 171 -5.00 7.30 -10.67
N PHE A 172 -4.74 6.97 -9.39
CA PHE A 172 -5.70 7.23 -8.32
C PHE A 172 -5.57 8.63 -7.76
N ASP A 173 -6.68 9.35 -7.67
CA ASP A 173 -6.75 10.66 -7.04
C ASP A 173 -6.91 10.54 -5.51
N LEU A 174 -5.79 10.62 -4.79
CA LEU A 174 -5.77 10.55 -3.33
C LEU A 174 -6.27 11.83 -2.65
N SER A 175 -6.69 12.86 -3.37
CA SER A 175 -7.39 14.01 -2.79
C SER A 175 -8.76 13.62 -2.19
N GLN A 176 -9.24 12.43 -2.53
CA GLN A 176 -10.46 11.85 -2.00
C GLN A 176 -10.15 10.93 -0.79
N PRO A 177 -10.46 11.33 0.46
CA PRO A 177 -10.13 10.55 1.66
C PRO A 177 -10.67 9.13 1.63
N LYS A 178 -11.87 8.94 1.05
CA LYS A 178 -12.50 7.62 0.93
C LYS A 178 -11.72 6.67 0.05
N LEU A 179 -11.06 7.19 -0.99
CA LEU A 179 -10.28 6.37 -1.91
C LEU A 179 -9.01 5.86 -1.22
N ALA A 180 -8.25 6.74 -0.55
CA ALA A 180 -7.07 6.34 0.20
C ALA A 180 -7.39 5.25 1.26
N VAL A 181 -8.47 5.43 2.03
CA VAL A 181 -8.95 4.40 2.99
C VAL A 181 -9.30 3.10 2.27
N SER A 182 -10.02 3.17 1.15
CA SER A 182 -10.40 1.97 0.39
C SER A 182 -9.19 1.19 -0.16
N LEU A 183 -8.15 1.89 -0.59
CA LEU A 183 -6.91 1.24 -1.07
C LEU A 183 -6.19 0.52 0.08
N ILE A 184 -6.07 1.16 1.25
CA ILE A 184 -5.50 0.53 2.44
C ILE A 184 -6.33 -0.68 2.90
N ASP A 185 -7.64 -0.58 2.87
CA ASP A 185 -8.53 -1.69 3.20
C ASP A 185 -8.33 -2.88 2.26
N GLN A 186 -8.19 -2.63 0.95
CA GLN A 186 -7.90 -3.66 -0.04
C GLN A 186 -6.53 -4.32 0.23
N MET A 187 -5.49 -3.52 0.54
CA MET A 187 -4.18 -4.04 0.92
C MET A 187 -4.25 -4.88 2.21
N THR A 188 -5.00 -4.42 3.21
CA THR A 188 -5.20 -5.14 4.47
C THR A 188 -5.90 -6.49 4.24
N VAL A 189 -6.91 -6.52 3.37
CA VAL A 189 -7.62 -7.76 3.01
C VAL A 189 -6.69 -8.72 2.27
N ALA A 190 -5.90 -8.23 1.32
CA ALA A 190 -4.94 -9.04 0.58
C ALA A 190 -3.88 -9.63 1.53
N GLY A 191 -3.33 -8.84 2.45
CA GLY A 191 -2.37 -9.31 3.45
C GLY A 191 -2.94 -10.42 4.35
N ARG A 192 -4.19 -10.27 4.81
CA ARG A 192 -4.86 -11.30 5.65
C ARG A 192 -5.16 -12.60 4.90
N LYS A 193 -5.40 -12.55 3.59
CA LYS A 193 -5.65 -13.73 2.77
C LYS A 193 -4.36 -14.44 2.37
N GLY A 194 -3.29 -13.67 2.19
CA GLY A 194 -1.94 -14.17 2.05
C GLY A 194 -1.33 -14.51 3.42
N ASN A 195 -0.02 -14.58 3.46
CA ASN A 195 0.77 -14.70 4.70
C ASN A 195 1.66 -13.48 4.89
N ALA A 196 1.21 -12.31 4.43
CA ALA A 196 1.91 -11.05 4.57
C ALA A 196 1.13 -10.12 5.50
N GLU A 197 1.83 -9.41 6.37
CA GLU A 197 1.25 -8.30 7.11
C GLU A 197 1.02 -7.10 6.18
N LEU A 198 0.20 -6.14 6.60
CA LEU A 198 -0.08 -4.95 5.77
C LEU A 198 1.21 -4.21 5.40
N GLU A 199 2.16 -4.10 6.34
CA GLU A 199 3.45 -3.46 6.12
C GLU A 199 4.27 -4.18 5.05
N ASP A 200 4.40 -5.50 5.16
CA ASP A 200 5.14 -6.32 4.21
C ASP A 200 4.54 -6.24 2.80
N LEU A 201 3.22 -6.41 2.71
CA LEU A 201 2.51 -6.33 1.44
C LEU A 201 2.63 -4.93 0.82
N SER A 202 2.50 -3.87 1.63
CA SER A 202 2.66 -2.49 1.17
C SER A 202 4.09 -2.23 0.69
N GLY A 203 5.10 -2.71 1.40
CA GLY A 203 6.50 -2.60 0.99
C GLY A 203 6.81 -3.34 -0.31
N VAL A 204 6.24 -4.54 -0.50
CA VAL A 204 6.33 -5.28 -1.77
C VAL A 204 5.64 -4.50 -2.88
N PHE A 205 4.40 -4.04 -2.65
CA PHE A 205 3.62 -3.28 -3.63
C PHE A 205 4.34 -2.00 -4.07
N ALA A 206 4.93 -1.25 -3.14
CA ALA A 206 5.68 -0.04 -3.45
C ALA A 206 6.86 -0.31 -4.42
N ARG A 207 7.45 -1.49 -4.36
CA ARG A 207 8.57 -1.87 -5.25
C ARG A 207 8.11 -2.33 -6.64
N ILE A 208 7.00 -3.04 -6.72
CA ILE A 208 6.59 -3.70 -7.96
C ILE A 208 5.42 -3.02 -8.69
N GLY A 209 4.69 -2.10 -8.05
CA GLY A 209 3.43 -1.55 -8.57
C GLY A 209 3.54 -0.96 -9.97
N VAL A 210 4.61 -0.20 -10.24
CA VAL A 210 4.88 0.36 -11.58
C VAL A 210 5.10 -0.75 -12.62
N ASN A 211 5.88 -1.78 -12.28
CA ASN A 211 6.14 -2.91 -13.17
C ASN A 211 4.88 -3.74 -13.38
N ALA A 212 4.05 -3.90 -12.35
CA ALA A 212 2.77 -4.59 -12.43
C ALA A 212 1.80 -3.87 -13.38
N LYS A 213 1.66 -2.55 -13.25
CA LYS A 213 0.88 -1.74 -14.20
C LYS A 213 1.41 -1.87 -15.63
N THR A 214 2.72 -1.80 -15.82
CA THR A 214 3.36 -1.98 -17.13
C THR A 214 3.12 -3.38 -17.71
N ALA A 215 3.04 -4.39 -16.84
CA ALA A 215 2.67 -5.76 -17.23
C ALA A 215 1.16 -5.92 -17.55
N GLY A 216 0.35 -4.88 -17.36
CA GLY A 216 -1.09 -4.87 -17.64
C GLY A 216 -1.96 -5.31 -16.47
N LEU A 217 -1.41 -5.42 -15.26
CA LEU A 217 -2.19 -5.73 -14.07
C LEU A 217 -2.93 -4.49 -13.56
N SER A 218 -4.16 -4.67 -13.11
CA SER A 218 -4.86 -3.67 -12.29
C SER A 218 -4.28 -3.62 -10.88
N PHE A 219 -4.68 -2.62 -10.09
CA PHE A 219 -4.33 -2.55 -8.67
C PHE A 219 -4.75 -3.81 -7.90
N SER A 220 -6.00 -4.24 -8.08
CA SER A 220 -6.52 -5.45 -7.42
C SER A 220 -5.81 -6.73 -7.89
N ASP A 221 -5.47 -6.82 -9.19
CA ASP A 221 -4.71 -7.95 -9.72
C ASP A 221 -3.30 -7.99 -9.13
N THR A 222 -2.66 -6.82 -8.97
CA THR A 222 -1.34 -6.70 -8.35
C THR A 222 -1.37 -7.17 -6.89
N LEU A 223 -2.38 -6.76 -6.13
CA LEU A 223 -2.56 -7.25 -4.75
C LEU A 223 -2.80 -8.76 -4.71
N GLY A 224 -3.66 -9.29 -5.57
CA GLY A 224 -3.91 -10.73 -5.69
C GLY A 224 -2.67 -11.52 -6.10
N PHE A 225 -1.83 -10.95 -6.96
CA PHE A 225 -0.56 -11.53 -7.35
C PHE A 225 0.41 -11.63 -6.16
N VAL A 226 0.59 -10.55 -5.41
CA VAL A 226 1.44 -10.55 -4.19
C VAL A 226 0.88 -11.48 -3.13
N GLU A 227 -0.45 -11.48 -2.90
CA GLU A 227 -1.14 -12.40 -1.99
C GLU A 227 -0.79 -13.86 -2.30
N ARG A 228 -0.87 -14.24 -3.58
CA ARG A 228 -0.56 -15.61 -4.01
C ARG A 228 0.90 -15.99 -3.79
N LEU A 229 1.81 -15.10 -4.11
CA LEU A 229 3.23 -15.34 -3.91
C LEU A 229 3.60 -15.40 -2.42
N SER A 230 2.95 -14.63 -1.56
CA SER A 230 3.18 -14.64 -0.11
C SER A 230 2.80 -15.95 0.58
N LEU A 231 1.96 -16.78 -0.05
CA LEU A 231 1.67 -18.13 0.43
C LEU A 231 2.86 -19.08 0.29
N ILE A 232 3.77 -18.77 -0.63
CA ILE A 232 4.95 -19.58 -0.96
C ILE A 232 6.21 -18.98 -0.33
N GLU A 233 6.38 -17.67 -0.44
CA GLU A 233 7.54 -16.95 0.10
C GLU A 233 7.07 -15.89 1.11
N ARG A 234 7.45 -16.05 2.36
CA ARG A 234 7.04 -15.17 3.47
C ARG A 234 8.01 -14.04 3.74
N ASN A 235 9.25 -14.17 3.29
CA ASN A 235 10.22 -13.10 3.48
C ASN A 235 9.92 -11.96 2.49
N PRO A 236 9.65 -10.72 2.95
CA PRO A 236 9.20 -9.63 2.10
C PRO A 236 10.21 -9.25 1.00
N GLU A 237 11.51 -9.33 1.29
CA GLU A 237 12.55 -9.00 0.31
C GLU A 237 12.62 -10.04 -0.80
N ARG A 238 12.54 -11.33 -0.44
CA ARG A 238 12.51 -12.43 -1.41
C ARG A 238 11.20 -12.42 -2.19
N LEU A 239 10.08 -12.13 -1.52
CA LEU A 239 8.78 -11.97 -2.15
C LEU A 239 8.82 -10.86 -3.21
N SER A 240 9.39 -9.70 -2.87
CA SER A 240 9.58 -8.59 -3.81
C SER A 240 10.43 -9.00 -5.01
N THR A 241 11.52 -9.73 -4.77
CA THR A 241 12.41 -10.22 -5.83
C THR A 241 11.72 -11.23 -6.75
N LEU A 242 10.96 -12.15 -6.17
CA LEU A 242 10.17 -13.15 -6.90
C LEU A 242 9.10 -12.47 -7.76
N ALA A 243 8.35 -11.53 -7.18
CA ALA A 243 7.33 -10.77 -7.88
C ALA A 243 7.93 -9.95 -9.04
N ASP A 244 9.00 -9.19 -8.79
CA ASP A 244 9.67 -8.39 -9.82
C ASP A 244 10.23 -9.28 -10.95
N SER A 245 10.86 -10.41 -10.62
CA SER A 245 11.39 -11.35 -11.61
C SER A 245 10.29 -11.93 -12.50
N THR A 246 9.12 -12.22 -11.93
CA THR A 246 7.96 -12.71 -12.69
C THR A 246 7.40 -11.61 -13.60
N LEU A 247 7.26 -10.38 -13.10
CA LEU A 247 6.77 -9.25 -13.88
C LEU A 247 7.72 -8.87 -15.05
N ARG A 248 9.02 -9.12 -14.91
CA ARG A 248 10.00 -8.91 -16.00
C ARG A 248 9.70 -9.74 -17.25
N LEU A 249 9.02 -10.86 -17.14
CA LEU A 249 8.54 -11.61 -18.31
C LEU A 249 7.63 -10.76 -19.21
N PHE A 250 6.94 -9.77 -18.64
CA PHE A 250 5.98 -8.91 -19.33
C PHE A 250 6.53 -7.52 -19.66
N THR A 251 7.55 -7.07 -18.93
CA THR A 251 8.07 -5.70 -19.06
C THR A 251 9.41 -5.65 -19.83
N ASN A 252 10.09 -6.78 -19.98
CA ASN A 252 11.37 -6.89 -20.68
C ASN A 252 11.28 -7.83 -21.88
N ASN A 253 11.49 -7.29 -23.08
CA ASN A 253 11.33 -8.02 -24.33
C ASN A 253 12.27 -9.24 -24.45
N ASN A 254 13.50 -9.15 -23.92
CA ASN A 254 14.44 -10.28 -23.98
C ASN A 254 13.97 -11.44 -23.09
N TYR A 255 13.47 -11.14 -21.88
CA TYR A 255 12.91 -12.17 -20.99
C TYR A 255 11.67 -12.81 -21.60
N MET A 256 10.77 -12.00 -22.14
CA MET A 256 9.56 -12.46 -22.83
C MET A 256 9.90 -13.39 -24.00
N GLN A 257 10.83 -12.99 -24.89
CA GLN A 257 11.23 -13.83 -26.03
C GLN A 257 11.90 -15.14 -25.61
N ASN A 258 12.73 -15.09 -24.55
CA ASN A 258 13.38 -16.30 -24.04
C ASN A 258 12.36 -17.26 -23.43
N ALA A 259 11.41 -16.73 -22.64
CA ALA A 259 10.32 -17.54 -22.09
C ALA A 259 9.44 -18.14 -23.19
N ALA A 260 9.06 -17.33 -24.19
CA ALA A 260 8.28 -17.81 -25.33
C ALA A 260 8.99 -18.92 -26.12
N LYS A 261 10.31 -18.79 -26.33
CA LYS A 261 11.12 -19.83 -27.01
C LYS A 261 11.23 -21.10 -26.17
N ALA A 262 11.42 -20.96 -24.86
CA ALA A 262 11.61 -22.11 -23.97
C ALA A 262 10.32 -22.91 -23.75
N THR A 263 9.17 -22.23 -23.65
CA THR A 263 7.88 -22.82 -23.28
C THR A 263 6.92 -22.99 -24.47
N GLY A 264 7.14 -22.30 -25.60
CA GLY A 264 6.19 -22.22 -26.69
C GLY A 264 4.96 -21.33 -26.42
N VAL A 265 4.88 -20.72 -25.22
CA VAL A 265 3.74 -19.91 -24.81
C VAL A 265 3.78 -18.54 -25.51
N LYS A 266 2.63 -18.11 -26.03
CA LYS A 266 2.46 -16.81 -26.68
C LYS A 266 2.06 -15.76 -25.66
N PHE A 267 2.70 -14.58 -25.72
CA PHE A 267 2.40 -13.43 -24.87
C PHE A 267 1.42 -12.45 -25.51
N TYR A 268 1.12 -12.64 -26.79
CA TYR A 268 0.17 -11.85 -27.58
C TYR A 268 -0.85 -12.79 -28.21
N ASP A 269 -2.08 -12.29 -28.40
CA ASP A 269 -3.14 -12.99 -29.11
C ASP A 269 -2.98 -12.94 -30.65
N ALA A 270 -3.98 -13.39 -31.38
CA ALA A 270 -3.98 -13.39 -32.83
C ALA A 270 -4.12 -11.98 -33.42
N GLU A 271 -4.69 -11.06 -32.69
CA GLU A 271 -4.91 -9.66 -33.02
C GLU A 271 -3.69 -8.80 -32.71
N GLY A 272 -2.67 -9.36 -32.02
CA GLY A 272 -1.44 -8.66 -31.60
C GLY A 272 -1.58 -7.91 -30.27
N GLU A 273 -2.69 -8.09 -29.57
CA GLU A 273 -2.91 -7.53 -28.26
C GLU A 273 -2.23 -8.38 -27.17
N ARG A 274 -1.81 -7.74 -26.09
CA ARG A 274 -1.16 -8.42 -24.97
C ARG A 274 -2.17 -9.29 -24.22
N ARG A 275 -1.84 -10.57 -24.07
CA ARG A 275 -2.63 -11.49 -23.25
C ARG A 275 -2.53 -11.13 -21.75
N SER A 276 -3.54 -11.52 -20.97
CA SER A 276 -3.51 -11.42 -19.53
C SER A 276 -2.24 -12.06 -18.95
N ALA A 277 -1.56 -11.35 -18.03
CA ALA A 277 -0.37 -11.88 -17.39
C ALA A 277 -0.65 -13.18 -16.63
N PHE A 278 -1.84 -13.33 -16.03
CA PHE A 278 -2.23 -14.56 -15.34
C PHE A 278 -2.42 -15.73 -16.30
N ASP A 279 -3.05 -15.51 -17.46
CA ASP A 279 -3.25 -16.57 -18.46
C ASP A 279 -1.91 -17.07 -19.01
N VAL A 280 -0.97 -16.14 -19.25
CA VAL A 280 0.39 -16.49 -19.71
C VAL A 280 1.16 -17.25 -18.64
N ILE A 281 1.07 -16.84 -17.37
CA ILE A 281 1.71 -17.53 -16.23
C ILE A 281 1.12 -18.95 -16.09
N ASP A 282 -0.19 -19.10 -16.20
CA ASP A 282 -0.87 -20.40 -16.11
C ASP A 282 -0.45 -21.32 -17.24
N ASP A 283 -0.37 -20.81 -18.48
CA ASP A 283 0.12 -21.58 -19.62
C ASP A 283 1.59 -22.01 -19.45
N ILE A 284 2.44 -21.13 -18.95
CA ILE A 284 3.84 -21.46 -18.63
C ILE A 284 3.91 -22.56 -17.56
N ALA A 285 3.09 -22.45 -16.52
CA ALA A 285 3.02 -23.43 -15.45
C ALA A 285 2.50 -24.79 -15.98
N GLU A 286 1.56 -24.78 -16.94
CA GLU A 286 1.09 -26.01 -17.60
C GLU A 286 2.19 -26.68 -18.41
N GLN A 287 2.93 -25.91 -19.24
CA GLN A 287 4.07 -26.47 -19.98
C GLN A 287 5.13 -27.05 -19.05
N TYR A 288 5.43 -26.36 -17.92
CA TYR A 288 6.38 -26.87 -16.94
C TYR A 288 5.94 -28.19 -16.30
N ARG A 289 4.65 -28.37 -16.07
CA ARG A 289 4.08 -29.62 -15.52
C ARG A 289 4.18 -30.80 -16.49
N GLN A 290 4.21 -30.53 -17.79
CA GLN A 290 4.32 -31.55 -18.83
C GLN A 290 5.75 -32.06 -19.04
N LEU A 291 6.77 -31.41 -18.43
CA LEU A 291 8.16 -31.88 -18.52
C LEU A 291 8.34 -33.19 -17.76
N GLU A 292 8.95 -34.18 -18.43
CA GLU A 292 8.99 -35.57 -17.97
C GLU A 292 10.02 -35.83 -16.87
N ASN A 293 11.08 -35.00 -16.80
CA ASN A 293 12.18 -35.21 -15.85
C ASN A 293 12.76 -33.90 -15.30
N ASP A 294 13.52 -34.01 -14.20
CA ASP A 294 14.10 -32.86 -13.50
C ASP A 294 15.15 -32.09 -14.33
N GLN A 295 15.77 -32.71 -15.34
CA GLN A 295 16.70 -32.03 -16.22
C GLN A 295 15.99 -31.14 -17.26
N GLN A 296 14.74 -31.44 -17.56
CA GLN A 296 13.90 -30.63 -18.44
C GLN A 296 13.23 -29.50 -17.67
N ARG A 297 12.99 -29.67 -16.37
CA ARG A 297 12.43 -28.68 -15.45
C ARG A 297 13.47 -27.68 -14.95
#